data_bd6f4e541235c702f21506ea392bf269
#
_entry.id   bd6f4e541235c702f21506ea392bf269
#
_cell.length_a   1.000
_cell.length_b   1.000
_cell.length_c   1.000
_cell.angle_alpha   90.00
_cell.angle_beta   90.00
_cell.angle_gamma   90.00
#
_symmetry.space_group_name_H-M   'P 1'
#
loop_
_entity.id
_entity.type
_entity.pdbx_description
1 polymer ?
#
loop_
_entity_poly.entity_id
_entity_poly.type
_entity_poly.pdbx_seq_one_letter_code
_entity_poly.pdbx_strand_id
1 'polypeptide(L)'
;DINWTAGATESAWNLEYGASGYTQGTGTSIALTATNYSITGLLSNTTYDVYVQADCGSDQSPWSGPHSFNTACGSITTFPHNEDFTSGNTSLNCWEVVNGGDANTWVFSTNGEAAIQYSSTAHDDYLISPKWNIQAGTSDRITFEARNESGSWAEQFDLLLSTSGTSPADFTETIATNVVPPTTNQSYTYDLAAYIGQDVHLAFHSTTTDLLVLYIDNFEIEGIPACLAPSGLVSSNLLPTSADLSWTAGATESAW
;
A
#
# COMPACT_ATOMS: atom_id res chain seq x y z
N ASP A 1 -6.49 -22.07 -6.94
CA ASP A 1 -6.98 -23.44 -7.20
C ASP A 1 -7.06 -24.20 -5.88
N ILE A 2 -8.19 -24.84 -5.61
CA ILE A 2 -8.40 -25.74 -4.48
C ILE A 2 -8.36 -27.18 -5.01
N ASN A 3 -7.70 -28.07 -4.30
CA ASN A 3 -7.67 -29.50 -4.63
C ASN A 3 -7.74 -30.34 -3.35
N TRP A 4 -8.29 -31.55 -3.48
CA TRP A 4 -8.43 -32.51 -2.40
C TRP A 4 -8.27 -33.93 -2.90
N THR A 5 -8.13 -34.87 -1.98
CA THR A 5 -8.06 -36.31 -2.29
C THR A 5 -9.40 -36.94 -1.93
N ALA A 6 -9.94 -37.75 -2.83
CA ALA A 6 -11.12 -38.57 -2.55
C ALA A 6 -10.86 -39.50 -1.35
N GLY A 7 -11.87 -39.66 -0.50
CA GLY A 7 -11.78 -40.54 0.67
C GLY A 7 -11.77 -42.04 0.29
N ALA A 8 -12.49 -42.39 -0.75
CA ALA A 8 -12.58 -43.75 -1.28
C ALA A 8 -12.95 -43.77 -2.79
N THR A 9 -14.17 -44.14 -3.12
CA THR A 9 -14.66 -44.30 -4.51
C THR A 9 -15.68 -43.22 -4.91
N GLU A 10 -15.74 -42.12 -4.16
CA GLU A 10 -16.63 -40.99 -4.45
C GLU A 10 -16.29 -40.39 -5.81
N SER A 11 -17.33 -39.96 -6.52
CA SER A 11 -17.23 -39.31 -7.83
C SER A 11 -17.94 -37.95 -7.90
N ALA A 12 -18.46 -37.47 -6.76
CA ALA A 12 -19.10 -36.18 -6.65
C ALA A 12 -18.81 -35.53 -5.27
N TRP A 13 -18.74 -34.22 -5.26
CA TRP A 13 -18.44 -33.41 -4.06
C TRP A 13 -19.24 -32.13 -4.04
N ASN A 14 -19.51 -31.65 -2.83
CA ASN A 14 -19.97 -30.30 -2.57
C ASN A 14 -18.79 -29.50 -1.99
N LEU A 15 -18.49 -28.36 -2.58
CA LEU A 15 -17.53 -27.37 -2.08
C LEU A 15 -18.32 -26.15 -1.60
N GLU A 16 -18.01 -25.65 -0.42
CA GLU A 16 -18.56 -24.40 0.09
C GLU A 16 -17.42 -23.47 0.51
N TYR A 17 -17.53 -22.17 0.16
CA TYR A 17 -16.54 -21.18 0.54
C TYR A 17 -17.19 -19.84 0.87
N GLY A 18 -16.49 -19.05 1.69
CA GLY A 18 -16.89 -17.69 2.07
C GLY A 18 -15.71 -16.93 2.67
N ALA A 19 -15.89 -15.63 2.95
CA ALA A 19 -14.90 -14.89 3.73
C ALA A 19 -14.69 -15.55 5.09
N SER A 20 -13.44 -15.55 5.58
CA SER A 20 -13.08 -16.29 6.79
C SER A 20 -13.97 -15.95 7.97
N GLY A 21 -14.38 -16.98 8.71
CA GLY A 21 -15.32 -16.87 9.82
C GLY A 21 -16.80 -16.87 9.42
N TYR A 22 -17.13 -17.09 8.14
CA TYR A 22 -18.54 -17.26 7.76
C TYR A 22 -19.14 -18.51 8.42
N THR A 23 -20.45 -18.51 8.61
CA THR A 23 -21.16 -19.67 9.15
C THR A 23 -21.35 -20.71 8.05
N GLN A 24 -20.84 -21.94 8.22
CA GLN A 24 -21.03 -23.03 7.28
C GLN A 24 -22.53 -23.26 6.99
N GLY A 25 -22.86 -23.46 5.71
CA GLY A 25 -24.24 -23.49 5.20
C GLY A 25 -24.72 -22.13 4.68
N THR A 26 -23.97 -21.05 4.87
CA THR A 26 -24.31 -19.71 4.37
C THR A 26 -23.35 -19.21 3.28
N GLY A 27 -22.31 -19.97 2.97
CA GLY A 27 -21.32 -19.64 1.94
C GLY A 27 -21.81 -19.94 0.52
N THR A 28 -20.92 -19.72 -0.43
CA THR A 28 -21.15 -20.08 -1.82
C THR A 28 -20.91 -21.57 -2.00
N SER A 29 -21.94 -22.32 -2.38
CA SER A 29 -21.89 -23.78 -2.57
C SER A 29 -21.84 -24.16 -4.04
N ILE A 30 -20.99 -25.15 -4.37
CA ILE A 30 -20.77 -25.66 -5.74
C ILE A 30 -20.72 -27.17 -5.71
N ALA A 31 -21.51 -27.83 -6.58
CA ALA A 31 -21.46 -29.26 -6.81
C ALA A 31 -20.42 -29.59 -7.89
N LEU A 32 -19.56 -30.57 -7.63
CA LEU A 32 -18.38 -30.90 -8.42
C LEU A 32 -18.29 -32.41 -8.68
N THR A 33 -17.70 -32.79 -9.82
CA THR A 33 -17.36 -34.19 -10.17
C THR A 33 -15.87 -34.40 -10.35
N ALA A 34 -15.06 -33.38 -10.06
CA ALA A 34 -13.59 -33.43 -10.04
C ALA A 34 -13.10 -33.07 -8.63
N THR A 35 -11.89 -33.52 -8.30
CA THR A 35 -11.22 -33.28 -7.02
C THR A 35 -10.42 -31.97 -7.01
N ASN A 36 -10.77 -31.03 -7.88
CA ASN A 36 -10.19 -29.68 -7.92
C ASN A 36 -11.23 -28.68 -8.39
N TYR A 37 -11.02 -27.42 -8.00
CA TYR A 37 -11.85 -26.30 -8.44
C TYR A 37 -11.07 -24.98 -8.37
N SER A 38 -11.21 -24.13 -9.41
CA SER A 38 -10.66 -22.79 -9.45
C SER A 38 -11.74 -21.79 -9.00
N ILE A 39 -11.61 -21.24 -7.82
CA ILE A 39 -12.48 -20.18 -7.34
C ILE A 39 -12.05 -18.85 -8.00
N THR A 40 -12.99 -18.15 -8.59
CA THR A 40 -12.77 -16.85 -9.25
C THR A 40 -13.68 -15.77 -8.67
N GLY A 41 -13.37 -14.48 -8.94
CA GLY A 41 -14.18 -13.36 -8.45
C GLY A 41 -14.01 -13.07 -6.96
N LEU A 42 -12.92 -13.56 -6.36
CA LEU A 42 -12.57 -13.26 -4.97
C LEU A 42 -12.06 -11.82 -4.84
N LEU A 43 -12.27 -11.22 -3.69
CA LEU A 43 -11.67 -9.94 -3.33
C LEU A 43 -10.16 -10.14 -3.06
N SER A 44 -9.35 -9.15 -3.42
CA SER A 44 -7.93 -9.13 -3.09
C SER A 44 -7.69 -8.94 -1.59
N ASN A 45 -6.52 -9.35 -1.09
CA ASN A 45 -6.11 -9.25 0.31
C ASN A 45 -7.21 -9.72 1.29
N THR A 46 -7.87 -10.82 0.98
CA THR A 46 -9.01 -11.32 1.75
C THR A 46 -8.78 -12.79 2.10
N THR A 47 -8.97 -13.13 3.37
CA THR A 47 -8.92 -14.52 3.84
C THR A 47 -10.25 -15.20 3.58
N TYR A 48 -10.20 -16.37 2.99
CA TYR A 48 -11.34 -17.23 2.71
C TYR A 48 -11.18 -18.58 3.42
N ASP A 49 -12.31 -19.11 3.87
CA ASP A 49 -12.43 -20.46 4.38
C ASP A 49 -13.17 -21.32 3.34
N VAL A 50 -12.67 -22.54 3.11
CA VAL A 50 -13.28 -23.51 2.21
C VAL A 50 -13.50 -24.84 2.91
N TYR A 51 -14.63 -25.46 2.60
CA TYR A 51 -15.02 -26.79 3.06
C TYR A 51 -15.36 -27.66 1.87
N VAL A 52 -15.10 -28.98 2.01
CA VAL A 52 -15.47 -29.97 1.01
C VAL A 52 -16.17 -31.15 1.66
N GLN A 53 -17.21 -31.65 1.02
CA GLN A 53 -18.00 -32.79 1.44
C GLN A 53 -18.16 -33.77 0.26
N ALA A 54 -17.99 -35.06 0.48
CA ALA A 54 -18.32 -36.05 -0.53
C ALA A 54 -19.84 -36.19 -0.66
N ASP A 55 -20.33 -36.26 -1.89
CA ASP A 55 -21.72 -36.55 -2.22
C ASP A 55 -21.83 -37.99 -2.74
N CYS A 56 -22.44 -38.84 -1.93
CA CYS A 56 -22.67 -40.25 -2.26
C CYS A 56 -24.09 -40.50 -2.80
N GLY A 57 -24.78 -39.47 -3.23
CA GLY A 57 -26.13 -39.53 -3.80
C GLY A 57 -27.22 -39.53 -2.71
N SER A 58 -27.47 -40.65 -2.07
CA SER A 58 -28.47 -40.76 -1.00
C SER A 58 -27.92 -40.37 0.37
N ASP A 59 -26.60 -40.19 0.49
CA ASP A 59 -25.91 -39.87 1.72
C ASP A 59 -24.76 -38.86 1.45
N GLN A 60 -24.28 -38.18 2.46
CA GLN A 60 -23.19 -37.23 2.38
C GLN A 60 -22.22 -37.43 3.52
N SER A 61 -20.93 -37.26 3.24
CA SER A 61 -19.92 -37.30 4.31
C SER A 61 -20.05 -36.10 5.24
N PRO A 62 -19.46 -36.12 6.44
CA PRO A 62 -19.15 -34.90 7.15
C PRO A 62 -18.31 -33.95 6.27
N TRP A 63 -18.45 -32.65 6.52
CA TRP A 63 -17.60 -31.65 5.90
C TRP A 63 -16.16 -31.76 6.37
N SER A 64 -15.22 -31.64 5.47
CA SER A 64 -13.79 -31.47 5.74
C SER A 64 -13.40 -30.00 5.62
N GLY A 65 -12.71 -29.46 6.60
CA GLY A 65 -12.34 -28.07 6.65
C GLY A 65 -12.60 -27.40 8.02
N PRO A 66 -12.44 -26.07 8.16
CA PRO A 66 -12.04 -25.16 7.05
C PRO A 66 -10.57 -25.34 6.64
N HIS A 67 -10.31 -25.16 5.34
CA HIS A 67 -9.00 -24.81 4.85
C HIS A 67 -9.00 -23.32 4.53
N SER A 68 -8.17 -22.55 5.23
CA SER A 68 -8.09 -21.10 5.06
C SER A 68 -6.95 -20.75 4.11
N PHE A 69 -7.20 -19.78 3.24
CA PHE A 69 -6.18 -19.19 2.36
C PHE A 69 -6.42 -17.69 2.21
N ASN A 70 -5.36 -16.95 1.91
CA ASN A 70 -5.44 -15.52 1.63
C ASN A 70 -5.23 -15.26 0.15
N THR A 71 -6.05 -14.38 -0.42
CA THR A 71 -5.83 -13.91 -1.79
C THR A 71 -4.67 -12.89 -1.81
N ALA A 72 -3.94 -12.87 -2.91
CA ALA A 72 -2.88 -11.88 -3.11
C ALA A 72 -3.43 -10.45 -3.16
N CYS A 73 -2.58 -9.49 -2.89
CA CYS A 73 -2.89 -8.08 -3.10
C CYS A 73 -3.04 -7.78 -4.59
N GLY A 74 -4.12 -7.13 -4.96
CA GLY A 74 -4.35 -6.59 -6.30
C GLY A 74 -3.97 -5.11 -6.38
N SER A 75 -4.05 -4.54 -7.59
CA SER A 75 -3.92 -3.09 -7.75
C SER A 75 -5.05 -2.38 -7.02
N ILE A 76 -4.72 -1.34 -6.27
CA ILE A 76 -5.71 -0.47 -5.63
C ILE A 76 -6.24 0.49 -6.70
N THR A 77 -7.57 0.58 -6.77
CA THR A 77 -8.31 1.37 -7.78
C THR A 77 -9.34 2.31 -7.18
N THR A 78 -9.45 2.34 -5.85
CA THR A 78 -10.36 3.25 -5.12
C THR A 78 -9.54 4.38 -4.51
N PHE A 79 -9.84 5.62 -4.91
CA PHE A 79 -9.12 6.82 -4.53
C PHE A 79 -10.07 7.93 -4.03
N PRO A 80 -9.64 8.86 -3.16
CA PRO A 80 -8.32 8.86 -2.52
C PRO A 80 -8.12 7.62 -1.64
N HIS A 81 -6.88 7.19 -1.49
CA HIS A 81 -6.53 6.09 -0.60
C HIS A 81 -5.51 6.60 0.43
N ASN A 82 -5.81 6.35 1.70
CA ASN A 82 -4.98 6.76 2.82
C ASN A 82 -4.44 5.54 3.56
N GLU A 83 -3.18 5.62 4.00
CA GLU A 83 -2.54 4.67 4.89
C GLU A 83 -1.93 5.40 6.09
N ASP A 84 -2.37 5.04 7.28
CA ASP A 84 -1.90 5.60 8.55
C ASP A 84 -0.86 4.73 9.25
N PHE A 85 -0.42 3.65 8.62
CA PHE A 85 0.56 2.70 9.11
C PHE A 85 0.30 2.14 10.53
N THR A 86 -0.94 2.21 11.02
CA THR A 86 -1.28 1.64 12.33
C THR A 86 -1.09 0.12 12.34
N SER A 87 -0.17 -0.36 13.17
CA SER A 87 0.13 -1.78 13.31
C SER A 87 -1.13 -2.60 13.61
N GLY A 88 -1.34 -3.67 12.83
CA GLY A 88 -2.51 -4.53 12.92
C GLY A 88 -3.63 -4.20 11.92
N ASN A 89 -3.55 -3.10 11.19
CA ASN A 89 -4.45 -2.83 10.08
C ASN A 89 -4.20 -3.82 8.93
N THR A 90 -5.28 -4.33 8.34
CA THR A 90 -5.20 -5.29 7.22
C THR A 90 -4.70 -4.66 5.92
N SER A 91 -4.79 -3.34 5.77
CA SER A 91 -4.20 -2.59 4.66
C SER A 91 -2.69 -2.80 4.56
N LEU A 92 -2.01 -2.92 5.71
CA LEU A 92 -0.57 -3.16 5.79
C LEU A 92 -0.12 -4.52 5.22
N ASN A 93 -1.03 -5.48 5.07
CA ASN A 93 -0.70 -6.78 4.46
C ASN A 93 -0.23 -6.64 2.99
N CYS A 94 -0.52 -5.51 2.36
CA CYS A 94 -0.10 -5.21 0.99
C CYS A 94 1.13 -4.31 0.91
N TRP A 95 1.63 -3.82 2.03
CA TRP A 95 2.93 -3.18 2.13
C TRP A 95 4.00 -4.24 2.36
N GLU A 96 5.06 -4.17 1.60
CA GLU A 96 6.18 -5.12 1.68
C GLU A 96 7.39 -4.43 2.31
N VAL A 97 8.08 -5.16 3.19
CA VAL A 97 9.35 -4.71 3.76
C VAL A 97 10.46 -5.62 3.27
N VAL A 98 11.46 -5.04 2.63
CA VAL A 98 12.68 -5.75 2.24
C VAL A 98 13.82 -5.24 3.10
N ASN A 99 14.45 -6.16 3.84
CA ASN A 99 15.65 -5.90 4.65
C ASN A 99 16.90 -6.29 3.87
N GLY A 100 17.80 -5.35 3.65
CA GLY A 100 19.07 -5.55 2.94
C GLY A 100 20.12 -6.35 3.71
N GLY A 101 19.79 -6.81 4.93
CA GLY A 101 20.62 -7.75 5.69
C GLY A 101 21.29 -7.16 6.93
N ASP A 102 20.88 -6.01 7.41
CA ASP A 102 21.29 -5.48 8.70
C ASP A 102 20.39 -5.95 9.86
N ALA A 103 20.55 -5.39 11.06
CA ALA A 103 19.83 -5.84 12.26
C ALA A 103 18.43 -5.26 12.39
N ASN A 104 18.16 -4.13 11.76
CA ASN A 104 16.91 -3.38 11.85
C ASN A 104 16.34 -3.14 10.45
N THR A 105 15.03 -2.99 10.36
CA THR A 105 14.31 -2.71 9.12
C THR A 105 13.08 -1.88 9.42
N TRP A 106 12.31 -1.56 8.39
CA TRP A 106 11.03 -0.88 8.54
C TRP A 106 10.05 -1.68 9.40
N VAL A 107 9.40 -1.02 10.32
CA VAL A 107 8.39 -1.59 11.21
C VAL A 107 7.18 -0.66 11.28
N PHE A 108 5.99 -1.23 11.51
CA PHE A 108 4.76 -0.47 11.72
C PHE A 108 4.48 -0.33 13.21
N SER A 109 4.26 0.90 13.66
CA SER A 109 4.01 1.21 15.06
C SER A 109 2.52 1.17 15.41
N THR A 110 2.20 1.01 16.69
CA THR A 110 0.82 1.14 17.17
C THR A 110 0.33 2.59 17.21
N ASN A 111 1.23 3.55 17.00
CA ASN A 111 0.92 4.98 16.94
C ASN A 111 0.59 5.47 15.52
N GLY A 112 0.58 4.56 14.54
CA GLY A 112 0.27 4.92 13.17
C GLY A 112 1.46 5.48 12.38
N GLU A 113 2.65 4.89 12.53
CA GLU A 113 3.84 5.33 11.79
C GLU A 113 4.59 4.11 11.26
N ALA A 114 5.11 4.20 10.04
CA ALA A 114 6.18 3.33 9.58
C ALA A 114 7.52 3.93 10.01
N ALA A 115 8.36 3.14 10.63
CA ALA A 115 9.63 3.62 11.18
C ALA A 115 10.79 2.70 10.80
N ILE A 116 11.96 3.30 10.52
CA ILE A 116 13.22 2.60 10.42
C ILE A 116 14.17 3.14 11.50
N GLN A 117 14.77 2.22 12.24
CA GLN A 117 15.58 2.56 13.41
C GLN A 117 17.06 2.42 13.08
N TYR A 118 17.88 3.04 13.95
CA TYR A 118 19.33 2.93 13.96
C TYR A 118 19.87 1.53 13.62
N SER A 119 20.86 1.50 12.75
CA SER A 119 21.72 0.33 12.52
C SER A 119 23.20 0.76 12.47
N SER A 120 24.07 -0.06 13.04
CA SER A 120 25.53 0.12 12.94
C SER A 120 26.10 -0.34 11.59
N THR A 121 25.28 -1.00 10.78
CA THR A 121 25.55 -1.38 9.39
C THR A 121 24.65 -0.55 8.49
N ALA A 122 25.13 -0.15 7.32
CA ALA A 122 24.31 0.60 6.37
C ALA A 122 23.02 -0.17 6.06
N HIS A 123 21.91 0.54 6.11
CA HIS A 123 20.65 0.03 5.57
C HIS A 123 20.78 -0.18 4.05
N ASP A 124 20.00 -1.10 3.54
CA ASP A 124 19.59 -1.23 2.13
C ASP A 124 18.13 -1.73 2.16
N ASP A 125 17.29 -0.94 2.84
CA ASP A 125 15.97 -1.36 3.29
C ASP A 125 14.87 -0.61 2.58
N TYR A 126 13.87 -1.36 2.11
CA TYR A 126 12.77 -0.83 1.34
C TYR A 126 11.45 -1.01 2.09
N LEU A 127 10.66 0.05 2.20
CA LEU A 127 9.23 0.00 2.50
C LEU A 127 8.48 0.20 1.20
N ILE A 128 7.90 -0.88 0.69
CA ILE A 128 7.30 -0.94 -0.65
C ILE A 128 5.79 -0.89 -0.54
N SER A 129 5.19 0.01 -1.29
CA SER A 129 3.74 0.21 -1.32
C SER A 129 3.00 -0.92 -2.05
N PRO A 130 1.69 -1.07 -1.81
CA PRO A 130 0.81 -1.80 -2.72
C PRO A 130 0.95 -1.32 -4.16
N LYS A 131 0.36 -2.07 -5.08
CA LYS A 131 0.25 -1.69 -6.49
C LYS A 131 -0.83 -0.62 -6.68
N TRP A 132 -0.49 0.50 -7.28
CA TRP A 132 -1.38 1.61 -7.59
C TRP A 132 -1.63 1.69 -9.09
N ASN A 133 -2.89 1.80 -9.51
CA ASN A 133 -3.23 2.14 -10.89
C ASN A 133 -3.31 3.66 -11.04
N ILE A 134 -2.38 4.25 -11.80
CA ILE A 134 -2.28 5.71 -11.93
C ILE A 134 -3.26 6.23 -13.00
N GLN A 135 -4.17 7.11 -12.58
CA GLN A 135 -5.23 7.70 -13.40
C GLN A 135 -5.24 9.21 -13.25
N ALA A 136 -5.33 9.92 -14.37
CA ALA A 136 -5.34 11.38 -14.42
C ALA A 136 -6.44 11.97 -13.53
N GLY A 137 -6.08 12.93 -12.68
CA GLY A 137 -7.01 13.61 -11.77
C GLY A 137 -7.67 12.69 -10.71
N THR A 138 -7.13 11.49 -10.50
CA THR A 138 -7.70 10.51 -9.58
C THR A 138 -6.64 9.91 -8.64
N SER A 139 -5.47 9.55 -9.17
CA SER A 139 -4.36 8.93 -8.43
C SER A 139 -3.00 9.37 -8.95
N ASP A 140 -2.92 10.54 -9.55
CA ASP A 140 -1.71 11.08 -10.17
C ASP A 140 -0.86 11.96 -9.23
N ARG A 141 -1.14 11.91 -7.92
CA ARG A 141 -0.35 12.57 -6.88
C ARG A 141 -0.26 11.71 -5.63
N ILE A 142 0.89 11.74 -4.96
CA ILE A 142 1.05 11.24 -3.59
C ILE A 142 1.38 12.37 -2.64
N THR A 143 0.91 12.24 -1.42
CA THR A 143 1.34 13.02 -0.26
C THR A 143 1.65 12.08 0.90
N PHE A 144 2.56 12.47 1.77
CA PHE A 144 2.85 11.78 3.02
C PHE A 144 3.53 12.75 3.98
N GLU A 145 3.54 12.41 5.25
CA GLU A 145 4.32 13.10 6.26
C GLU A 145 5.59 12.33 6.60
N ALA A 146 6.67 13.04 6.86
CA ALA A 146 7.90 12.44 7.36
C ALA A 146 8.57 13.32 8.41
N ARG A 147 9.24 12.69 9.36
CA ARG A 147 10.05 13.35 10.38
C ARG A 147 11.21 12.48 10.84
N ASN A 148 12.23 13.11 11.38
CA ASN A 148 13.31 12.46 12.07
C ASN A 148 13.14 12.54 13.59
N GLU A 149 13.65 11.55 14.33
CA GLU A 149 13.74 11.61 15.79
C GLU A 149 14.73 12.68 16.25
N SER A 150 15.81 12.92 15.49
CA SER A 150 16.89 13.83 15.85
C SER A 150 17.39 14.63 14.66
N GLY A 151 17.58 15.93 14.85
CA GLY A 151 18.21 16.78 13.84
C GLY A 151 19.73 16.62 13.72
N SER A 152 20.40 16.06 14.73
CA SER A 152 21.85 15.82 14.72
C SER A 152 22.23 14.45 14.15
N TRP A 153 21.26 13.51 14.15
CA TRP A 153 21.39 12.14 13.67
C TRP A 153 20.22 11.83 12.74
N ALA A 154 20.03 12.73 11.76
CA ALA A 154 18.89 12.68 10.86
C ALA A 154 19.09 11.63 9.77
N GLU A 155 18.18 10.69 9.70
CA GLU A 155 18.03 9.72 8.62
C GLU A 155 17.58 10.42 7.34
N GLN A 156 17.86 9.75 6.21
CA GLN A 156 17.36 10.14 4.90
C GLN A 156 16.75 8.94 4.18
N PHE A 157 15.96 9.24 3.16
CA PHE A 157 15.42 8.22 2.26
C PHE A 157 15.47 8.69 0.81
N ASP A 158 15.47 7.73 -0.09
CA ASP A 158 15.11 7.92 -1.49
C ASP A 158 13.66 7.46 -1.70
N LEU A 159 12.91 8.19 -2.54
CA LEU A 159 11.60 7.76 -3.00
C LEU A 159 11.74 7.22 -4.42
N LEU A 160 11.54 5.92 -4.56
CA LEU A 160 11.74 5.17 -5.80
C LEU A 160 10.41 4.69 -6.36
N LEU A 161 10.37 4.37 -7.66
CA LEU A 161 9.20 3.85 -8.33
C LEU A 161 9.57 2.66 -9.22
N SER A 162 8.69 1.67 -9.24
CA SER A 162 8.74 0.51 -10.13
C SER A 162 7.43 0.37 -10.92
N THR A 163 7.53 0.05 -12.20
CA THR A 163 6.40 -0.31 -13.07
C THR A 163 6.35 -1.81 -13.38
N SER A 164 7.25 -2.62 -12.81
CA SER A 164 7.41 -4.04 -13.12
C SER A 164 7.13 -4.98 -11.95
N GLY A 165 7.70 -4.74 -10.79
CA GLY A 165 7.60 -5.64 -9.63
C GLY A 165 8.04 -4.97 -8.34
N THR A 166 8.26 -5.80 -7.29
CA THR A 166 8.63 -5.35 -5.94
C THR A 166 10.05 -5.77 -5.53
N SER A 167 10.80 -6.44 -6.40
CA SER A 167 12.20 -6.70 -6.10
C SER A 167 13.01 -5.40 -6.10
N PRO A 168 14.03 -5.20 -5.24
CA PRO A 168 14.86 -4.00 -5.24
C PRO A 168 15.36 -3.57 -6.62
N ALA A 169 15.72 -4.53 -7.48
CA ALA A 169 16.19 -4.26 -8.85
C ALA A 169 15.10 -3.74 -9.81
N ASP A 170 13.83 -3.84 -9.45
CA ASP A 170 12.70 -3.33 -10.24
C ASP A 170 12.49 -1.82 -10.07
N PHE A 171 13.04 -1.23 -8.99
CA PHE A 171 12.93 0.20 -8.69
C PHE A 171 13.96 1.00 -9.49
N THR A 172 13.69 1.21 -10.77
CA THR A 172 14.60 1.88 -11.71
C THR A 172 14.34 3.37 -11.86
N GLU A 173 13.18 3.84 -11.43
CA GLU A 173 12.78 5.25 -11.48
C GLU A 173 12.94 5.90 -10.12
N THR A 174 13.44 7.13 -10.12
CA THR A 174 13.65 7.91 -8.90
C THR A 174 12.76 9.14 -8.89
N ILE A 175 11.90 9.23 -7.88
CA ILE A 175 11.01 10.39 -7.65
C ILE A 175 11.73 11.46 -6.83
N ALA A 176 12.46 11.06 -5.78
CA ALA A 176 13.28 11.97 -4.97
C ALA A 176 14.49 11.24 -4.39
N THR A 177 15.58 11.96 -4.15
CA THR A 177 16.81 11.41 -3.57
C THR A 177 17.26 12.20 -2.36
N ASN A 178 17.87 11.50 -1.41
CA ASN A 178 18.50 12.09 -0.22
C ASN A 178 17.56 13.05 0.53
N VAL A 179 16.30 12.68 0.67
CA VAL A 179 15.33 13.47 1.43
C VAL A 179 15.62 13.35 2.91
N VAL A 180 15.93 14.46 3.56
CA VAL A 180 16.22 14.54 5.00
C VAL A 180 15.08 15.29 5.67
N PRO A 181 14.11 14.61 6.30
CA PRO A 181 13.02 15.28 7.00
C PRO A 181 13.51 16.02 8.25
N PRO A 182 12.82 17.10 8.67
CA PRO A 182 13.09 17.75 9.96
C PRO A 182 12.62 16.89 11.14
N THR A 183 12.77 17.40 12.36
CA THR A 183 12.31 16.71 13.58
C THR A 183 10.83 16.89 13.89
N THR A 184 10.12 17.64 13.08
CA THR A 184 8.66 17.81 13.14
C THR A 184 8.05 17.26 11.87
N ASN A 185 6.82 16.74 11.94
CA ASN A 185 6.12 16.25 10.76
C ASN A 185 6.13 17.33 9.66
N GLN A 186 6.62 16.93 8.50
CA GLN A 186 6.62 17.73 7.29
C GLN A 186 5.92 16.95 6.19
N SER A 187 4.99 17.60 5.53
CA SER A 187 4.28 17.05 4.37
C SER A 187 5.17 17.15 3.13
N TYR A 188 5.19 16.06 2.36
CA TYR A 188 5.83 15.92 1.06
C TYR A 188 4.79 15.58 0.02
N THR A 189 4.91 16.16 -1.16
CA THR A 189 3.98 15.96 -2.28
C THR A 189 4.76 15.73 -3.56
N TYR A 190 4.38 14.68 -4.32
CA TYR A 190 5.01 14.34 -5.59
C TYR A 190 3.95 14.01 -6.64
N ASP A 191 4.20 14.49 -7.85
CA ASP A 191 3.37 14.29 -9.04
C ASP A 191 3.74 12.95 -9.71
N LEU A 192 2.74 12.16 -10.04
CA LEU A 192 2.87 10.88 -10.74
C LEU A 192 2.26 10.92 -12.15
N ALA A 193 1.95 12.10 -12.69
CA ALA A 193 1.29 12.24 -14.00
C ALA A 193 2.10 11.62 -15.16
N ALA A 194 3.42 11.48 -15.02
CA ALA A 194 4.27 10.78 -15.99
C ALA A 194 3.93 9.27 -16.13
N TYR A 195 3.23 8.71 -15.15
CA TYR A 195 2.90 7.28 -15.06
C TYR A 195 1.42 6.98 -15.31
N ILE A 196 0.64 7.95 -15.78
CA ILE A 196 -0.79 7.76 -16.09
C ILE A 196 -0.97 6.58 -17.04
N GLY A 197 -1.90 5.69 -16.68
CA GLY A 197 -2.22 4.45 -17.40
C GLY A 197 -1.34 3.26 -17.04
N GLN A 198 -0.42 3.42 -16.09
CA GLN A 198 0.45 2.35 -15.60
C GLN A 198 0.06 1.91 -14.19
N ASP A 199 0.38 0.67 -13.88
CA ASP A 199 0.42 0.16 -12.52
C ASP A 199 1.84 0.39 -11.96
N VAL A 200 1.94 0.96 -10.75
CA VAL A 200 3.22 1.27 -10.12
C VAL A 200 3.29 0.79 -8.68
N HIS A 201 4.50 0.54 -8.20
CA HIS A 201 4.86 0.46 -6.78
C HIS A 201 5.78 1.63 -6.43
N LEU A 202 5.63 2.16 -5.22
CA LEU A 202 6.53 3.15 -4.64
C LEU A 202 7.35 2.50 -3.54
N ALA A 203 8.58 2.96 -3.33
CA ALA A 203 9.41 2.49 -2.23
C ALA A 203 10.10 3.66 -1.52
N PHE A 204 10.00 3.66 -0.19
CA PHE A 204 10.89 4.44 0.66
C PHE A 204 12.14 3.59 0.92
N HIS A 205 13.26 4.00 0.37
CA HIS A 205 14.53 3.30 0.45
C HIS A 205 15.49 4.02 1.39
N SER A 206 15.92 3.37 2.45
CA SER A 206 16.94 3.87 3.37
C SER A 206 18.27 3.20 3.09
N THR A 207 19.36 4.00 3.04
CA THR A 207 20.74 3.55 2.80
C THR A 207 21.72 4.07 3.83
N THR A 208 21.23 4.67 4.90
CA THR A 208 22.04 5.36 5.91
C THR A 208 22.67 4.41 6.93
N THR A 209 23.61 4.93 7.71
CA THR A 209 24.31 4.19 8.76
C THR A 209 24.47 5.07 9.98
N ASP A 210 24.26 4.49 11.17
CA ASP A 210 24.59 5.11 12.45
C ASP A 210 23.81 6.41 12.73
N LEU A 211 22.60 6.52 12.19
CA LEU A 211 21.65 7.61 12.43
C LEU A 211 20.49 7.11 13.30
N LEU A 212 19.52 7.98 13.73
CA LEU A 212 18.53 7.54 14.71
C LEU A 212 17.30 6.90 14.07
N VAL A 213 16.17 7.60 14.04
CA VAL A 213 14.90 7.04 13.55
C VAL A 213 14.28 7.98 12.54
N LEU A 214 13.87 7.44 11.41
CA LEU A 214 13.02 8.07 10.43
C LEU A 214 11.60 7.52 10.58
N TYR A 215 10.61 8.40 10.49
CA TYR A 215 9.18 8.08 10.50
C TYR A 215 8.53 8.55 9.22
N ILE A 216 7.65 7.70 8.67
CA ILE A 216 6.73 8.01 7.57
C ILE A 216 5.31 7.80 8.08
N ASP A 217 4.42 8.70 7.74
CA ASP A 217 3.04 8.67 8.19
C ASP A 217 2.09 9.31 7.16
N ASN A 218 0.78 9.11 7.34
CA ASN A 218 -0.27 9.76 6.56
C ASN A 218 -0.04 9.68 5.04
N PHE A 219 0.35 8.50 4.54
CA PHE A 219 0.51 8.31 3.11
C PHE A 219 -0.84 8.36 2.41
N GLU A 220 -0.95 9.24 1.42
CA GLU A 220 -2.15 9.38 0.60
C GLU A 220 -1.79 9.35 -0.88
N ILE A 221 -2.61 8.64 -1.67
CA ILE A 221 -2.60 8.73 -3.12
C ILE A 221 -3.96 9.25 -3.59
N GLU A 222 -3.93 10.32 -4.39
CA GLU A 222 -5.11 11.09 -4.77
C GLU A 222 -4.94 11.74 -6.14
N GLY A 223 -5.99 12.40 -6.63
CA GLY A 223 -5.93 13.19 -7.85
C GLY A 223 -5.28 14.56 -7.65
N ILE A 224 -4.49 15.01 -8.63
CA ILE A 224 -4.06 16.41 -8.67
C ILE A 224 -5.32 17.28 -8.81
N PRO A 225 -5.58 18.21 -7.88
CA PRO A 225 -6.73 19.11 -7.99
C PRO A 225 -6.68 19.91 -9.29
N ALA A 226 -7.82 20.00 -9.97
CA ALA A 226 -7.94 20.80 -11.19
C ALA A 226 -7.70 22.31 -10.95
N CYS A 227 -7.81 22.73 -9.69
CA CYS A 227 -7.54 24.11 -9.26
C CYS A 227 -6.63 24.07 -8.04
N LEU A 228 -5.36 24.37 -8.24
CA LEU A 228 -4.36 24.40 -7.17
C LEU A 228 -4.41 25.73 -6.43
N ALA A 229 -4.12 25.71 -5.13
CA ALA A 229 -4.03 26.94 -4.35
C ALA A 229 -2.87 27.84 -4.84
N PRO A 230 -3.07 29.15 -4.94
CA PRO A 230 -1.98 30.08 -5.20
C PRO A 230 -0.91 29.99 -4.10
N SER A 231 0.34 30.22 -4.47
CA SER A 231 1.48 30.17 -3.55
C SER A 231 2.28 31.49 -3.57
N GLY A 232 3.22 31.64 -2.65
CA GLY A 232 4.15 32.75 -2.65
C GLY A 232 3.46 34.13 -2.45
N LEU A 233 2.37 34.20 -1.68
CA LEU A 233 1.73 35.48 -1.36
C LEU A 233 2.70 36.39 -0.60
N VAL A 234 3.00 37.53 -1.19
CA VAL A 234 3.86 38.56 -0.60
C VAL A 234 3.22 39.94 -0.72
N SER A 235 3.53 40.82 0.21
CA SER A 235 3.15 42.21 0.17
C SER A 235 4.37 43.10 -0.10
N SER A 236 4.17 44.15 -0.89
CA SER A 236 5.18 45.15 -1.21
C SER A 236 4.56 46.57 -1.21
N ASN A 237 5.37 47.59 -1.35
CA ASN A 237 4.94 48.98 -1.43
C ASN A 237 3.96 49.38 -0.30
N LEU A 238 4.29 49.03 0.94
CA LEU A 238 3.44 49.27 2.10
C LEU A 238 3.35 50.77 2.39
N LEU A 239 2.14 51.32 2.30
CA LEU A 239 1.80 52.68 2.64
C LEU A 239 0.80 52.70 3.82
N PRO A 240 0.54 53.83 4.47
CA PRO A 240 -0.38 53.87 5.60
C PRO A 240 -1.81 53.36 5.32
N THR A 241 -2.22 53.34 4.05
CA THR A 241 -3.59 52.97 3.64
C THR A 241 -3.63 52.04 2.45
N SER A 242 -2.49 51.50 1.96
CA SER A 242 -2.43 50.61 0.82
C SER A 242 -1.21 49.69 0.88
N ALA A 243 -1.30 48.55 0.18
CA ALA A 243 -0.22 47.62 -0.07
C ALA A 243 -0.44 46.98 -1.44
N ASP A 244 0.64 46.64 -2.12
CA ASP A 244 0.59 45.81 -3.30
C ASP A 244 0.73 44.33 -2.85
N LEU A 245 -0.08 43.47 -3.43
CA LEU A 245 -0.02 42.01 -3.20
C LEU A 245 0.35 41.29 -4.50
N SER A 246 1.20 40.31 -4.40
CA SER A 246 1.52 39.44 -5.50
C SER A 246 1.59 37.98 -5.02
N TRP A 247 1.28 37.04 -5.93
CA TRP A 247 1.32 35.62 -5.69
C TRP A 247 1.62 34.88 -7.01
N THR A 248 1.94 33.61 -6.89
CA THR A 248 2.10 32.70 -8.03
C THR A 248 0.83 31.89 -8.19
N ALA A 249 0.31 31.81 -9.43
CA ALA A 249 -0.81 30.94 -9.76
C ALA A 249 -0.47 29.48 -9.44
N GLY A 250 -1.44 28.72 -8.95
CA GLY A 250 -1.26 27.31 -8.64
C GLY A 250 -1.17 26.47 -9.90
N ALA A 251 -1.94 26.85 -10.93
CA ALA A 251 -1.97 26.18 -12.23
C ALA A 251 -2.29 27.19 -13.36
N THR A 252 -3.34 26.93 -14.14
CA THR A 252 -3.74 27.74 -15.31
C THR A 252 -4.85 28.76 -14.99
N GLU A 253 -5.05 29.09 -13.72
CA GLU A 253 -6.08 30.02 -13.29
C GLU A 253 -5.82 31.43 -13.90
N SER A 254 -6.87 32.03 -14.36
CA SER A 254 -6.86 33.37 -14.97
C SER A 254 -7.76 34.39 -14.25
N ALA A 255 -8.42 33.98 -13.18
CA ALA A 255 -9.27 34.82 -12.34
C ALA A 255 -9.01 34.56 -10.85
N TRP A 256 -9.02 35.65 -10.06
CA TRP A 256 -8.67 35.64 -8.64
C TRP A 256 -9.67 36.48 -7.85
#